data_53a57c8ae6447011ebb6c2518a93d2e0
#
_entry.id   53a57c8ae6447011ebb6c2518a93d2e0
#
_cell.length_a   1.000
_cell.length_b   1.000
_cell.length_c   1.000
_cell.angle_alpha   90.00
_cell.angle_beta   90.00
_cell.angle_gamma   90.00
#
_symmetry.space_group_name_H-M   'P 1'
#
loop_
_entity.id
_entity.type
_entity.pdbx_description
1 polymer ?
#
loop_
_entity_poly.entity_id
_entity_poly.type
_entity_poly.pdbx_seq_one_letter_code
_entity_poly.pdbx_strand_id
1 'polypeptide(L)'
;MNGTLAIVGTGRMGEALLSGLLRVGWVRPDQVRCTVRRPERALELADTYGIEASTDSAAAVADADVVVIAVKPQNLRELLAEIGPKLHPGQTVISVAAGVRTTLIQDATPEDVPVVRVMSNVPVQIDEAMSVLAPGTHAGDRDIELAEEILGAVGRVITLPEEQLDAVTAISGSGPAYLFLLAEALIDAGILFGISRDDATDLVAQTMVGAARMLRDQGRHPVELRESVTSPGGVTISAIRVLEEERVRAAFIGAVEAAKVRGEELASG
;
A
#
# COMPACT_ATOMS: atom_id res chain seq x y z
N MET A 1 3.15 -11.32 -18.46
CA MET A 1 4.56 -10.87 -18.55
C MET A 1 5.40 -11.88 -19.30
N ASN A 2 6.38 -11.46 -20.13
CA ASN A 2 7.34 -12.34 -20.82
C ASN A 2 8.76 -12.19 -20.22
N GLY A 3 8.90 -12.13 -18.93
CA GLY A 3 10.18 -11.90 -18.24
C GLY A 3 10.18 -12.46 -16.85
N THR A 4 11.23 -12.16 -16.08
CA THR A 4 11.43 -12.62 -14.71
C THR A 4 11.17 -11.48 -13.72
N LEU A 5 10.40 -11.76 -12.66
CA LEU A 5 10.11 -10.87 -11.55
C LEU A 5 10.92 -11.29 -10.31
N ALA A 6 11.73 -10.39 -9.77
CA ALA A 6 12.33 -10.57 -8.45
C ALA A 6 11.54 -9.78 -7.40
N ILE A 7 11.14 -10.44 -6.31
CA ILE A 7 10.54 -9.78 -5.14
C ILE A 7 11.52 -9.91 -3.97
N VAL A 8 12.19 -8.81 -3.65
CA VAL A 8 13.22 -8.77 -2.61
C VAL A 8 12.61 -8.33 -1.28
N GLY A 9 12.67 -9.21 -0.29
CA GLY A 9 12.06 -8.99 1.02
C GLY A 9 10.59 -9.40 1.05
N THR A 10 10.30 -10.67 0.74
CA THR A 10 8.94 -11.21 0.68
C THR A 10 8.35 -11.40 2.09
N GLY A 11 8.08 -10.26 2.76
CA GLY A 11 7.28 -10.16 3.96
C GLY A 11 5.79 -9.98 3.62
N ARG A 12 4.99 -9.39 4.52
CA ARG A 12 3.54 -9.22 4.32
C ARG A 12 3.19 -8.52 2.99
N MET A 13 3.88 -7.41 2.69
CA MET A 13 3.63 -6.64 1.47
C MET A 13 4.08 -7.42 0.21
N GLY A 14 5.32 -7.94 0.22
CA GLY A 14 5.85 -8.69 -0.93
C GLY A 14 5.07 -9.98 -1.19
N GLU A 15 4.61 -10.67 -0.15
CA GLU A 15 3.80 -11.88 -0.29
C GLU A 15 2.37 -11.57 -0.80
N ALA A 16 1.76 -10.46 -0.37
CA ALA A 16 0.47 -10.04 -0.90
C ALA A 16 0.56 -9.71 -2.40
N LEU A 17 1.61 -8.99 -2.82
CA LEU A 17 1.89 -8.74 -4.24
C LEU A 17 2.09 -10.05 -5.01
N LEU A 18 2.95 -10.94 -4.52
CA LEU A 18 3.18 -12.26 -5.12
C LEU A 18 1.87 -13.02 -5.33
N SER A 19 1.08 -13.17 -4.26
CA SER A 19 -0.20 -13.88 -4.29
C SER A 19 -1.18 -13.26 -5.28
N GLY A 20 -1.29 -11.92 -5.28
CA GLY A 20 -2.13 -11.19 -6.22
C GLY A 20 -1.74 -11.41 -7.67
N LEU A 21 -0.46 -11.26 -7.99
CA LEU A 21 0.07 -11.42 -9.34
C LEU A 21 -0.10 -12.85 -9.90
N LEU A 22 0.14 -13.86 -9.06
CA LEU A 22 -0.08 -15.27 -9.43
C LEU A 22 -1.57 -15.55 -9.66
N ARG A 23 -2.44 -15.04 -8.78
CA ARG A 23 -3.88 -15.26 -8.88
C ARG A 23 -4.51 -14.66 -10.13
N VAL A 24 -4.09 -13.46 -10.56
CA VAL A 24 -4.59 -12.86 -11.81
C VAL A 24 -3.86 -13.38 -13.05
N GLY A 25 -2.87 -14.25 -12.88
CA GLY A 25 -2.09 -14.81 -13.97
C GLY A 25 -1.18 -13.80 -14.69
N TRP A 26 -0.82 -12.70 -14.02
CA TRP A 26 0.10 -11.71 -14.58
C TRP A 26 1.51 -12.28 -14.73
N VAL A 27 1.92 -13.15 -13.81
CA VAL A 27 3.19 -13.88 -13.82
C VAL A 27 2.93 -15.36 -13.50
N ARG A 28 3.76 -16.26 -14.06
CA ARG A 28 3.75 -17.69 -13.71
C ARG A 28 4.77 -17.96 -12.59
N PRO A 29 4.58 -19.03 -11.79
CA PRO A 29 5.52 -19.40 -10.73
C PRO A 29 6.97 -19.53 -11.18
N ASP A 30 7.22 -20.10 -12.37
CA ASP A 30 8.55 -20.30 -12.96
C ASP A 30 9.26 -18.99 -13.36
N GLN A 31 8.54 -17.88 -13.37
CA GLN A 31 9.06 -16.54 -13.69
C GLN A 31 9.35 -15.70 -12.43
N VAL A 32 9.10 -16.21 -11.22
CA VAL A 32 9.22 -15.45 -9.99
C VAL A 32 10.39 -15.94 -9.13
N ARG A 33 11.21 -14.99 -8.70
CA ARG A 33 12.25 -15.20 -7.69
C ARG A 33 11.96 -14.36 -6.47
N CYS A 34 11.80 -15.00 -5.31
CA CYS A 34 11.55 -14.32 -4.05
C CYS A 34 12.74 -14.43 -3.11
N THR A 35 13.01 -13.35 -2.36
CA THR A 35 14.02 -13.45 -1.31
C THR A 35 13.50 -13.07 0.06
N VAL A 36 14.02 -13.75 1.07
CA VAL A 36 13.73 -13.54 2.49
C VAL A 36 15.00 -13.74 3.31
N ARG A 37 15.01 -13.23 4.54
CA ARG A 37 16.19 -13.36 5.43
C ARG A 37 16.38 -14.75 6.05
N ARG A 38 15.30 -15.52 6.22
CA ARG A 38 15.33 -16.83 6.89
C ARG A 38 15.15 -17.95 5.88
N PRO A 39 16.06 -18.94 5.84
CA PRO A 39 15.95 -20.07 4.91
C PRO A 39 14.64 -20.86 5.05
N GLU A 40 14.13 -21.02 6.30
CA GLU A 40 12.87 -21.73 6.52
C GLU A 40 11.71 -21.05 5.83
N ARG A 41 11.70 -19.70 5.84
CA ARG A 41 10.65 -18.93 5.16
C ARG A 41 10.77 -19.02 3.64
N ALA A 42 11.96 -19.15 3.10
CA ALA A 42 12.15 -19.39 1.67
C ALA A 42 11.54 -20.73 1.26
N LEU A 43 11.77 -21.79 2.03
CA LEU A 43 11.16 -23.10 1.78
C LEU A 43 9.63 -23.06 1.86
N GLU A 44 9.06 -22.35 2.86
CA GLU A 44 7.60 -22.17 2.97
C GLU A 44 7.01 -21.47 1.74
N LEU A 45 7.65 -20.41 1.23
CA LEU A 45 7.18 -19.69 0.05
C LEU A 45 7.27 -20.55 -1.21
N ALA A 46 8.38 -21.27 -1.39
CA ALA A 46 8.58 -22.18 -2.51
C ALA A 46 7.52 -23.29 -2.54
N ASP A 47 7.22 -23.88 -1.37
CA ASP A 47 6.23 -24.95 -1.24
C ASP A 47 4.79 -24.43 -1.46
N THR A 48 4.49 -23.22 -0.92
CA THR A 48 3.15 -22.63 -1.00
C THR A 48 2.79 -22.17 -2.41
N TYR A 49 3.74 -21.55 -3.11
CA TYR A 49 3.48 -20.84 -4.38
C TYR A 49 4.12 -21.51 -5.61
N GLY A 50 4.97 -22.54 -5.40
CA GLY A 50 5.68 -23.22 -6.49
C GLY A 50 6.75 -22.35 -7.18
N ILE A 51 7.29 -21.37 -6.47
CA ILE A 51 8.26 -20.39 -6.97
C ILE A 51 9.70 -20.70 -6.55
N GLU A 52 10.67 -20.04 -7.19
CA GLU A 52 12.03 -19.98 -6.66
C GLU A 52 12.10 -19.01 -5.49
N ALA A 53 12.52 -19.48 -4.30
CA ALA A 53 12.71 -18.65 -3.14
C ALA A 53 14.03 -18.93 -2.44
N SER A 54 14.78 -17.89 -2.06
CA SER A 54 16.12 -18.01 -1.47
C SER A 54 16.42 -16.92 -0.45
N THR A 55 17.65 -16.91 0.06
CA THR A 55 18.17 -15.82 0.89
C THR A 55 19.20 -14.95 0.15
N ASP A 56 19.50 -15.24 -1.12
CA ASP A 56 20.48 -14.52 -1.95
C ASP A 56 19.76 -13.49 -2.83
N SER A 57 19.75 -12.26 -2.36
CA SER A 57 19.09 -11.17 -3.07
C SER A 57 19.88 -10.74 -4.31
N ALA A 58 21.21 -10.84 -4.28
CA ALA A 58 22.07 -10.49 -5.41
C ALA A 58 21.85 -11.43 -6.61
N ALA A 59 21.74 -12.74 -6.35
CA ALA A 59 21.43 -13.71 -7.40
C ALA A 59 20.01 -13.53 -7.95
N ALA A 60 19.02 -13.21 -7.08
CA ALA A 60 17.63 -13.07 -7.51
C ALA A 60 17.42 -11.89 -8.47
N VAL A 61 18.15 -10.79 -8.30
CA VAL A 61 17.98 -9.58 -9.12
C VAL A 61 18.82 -9.58 -10.40
N ALA A 62 19.88 -10.37 -10.49
CA ALA A 62 20.87 -10.26 -11.56
C ALA A 62 20.28 -10.46 -12.98
N ASP A 63 19.32 -11.36 -13.12
CA ASP A 63 18.66 -11.69 -14.41
C ASP A 63 17.16 -11.35 -14.41
N ALA A 64 16.70 -10.53 -13.47
CA ALA A 64 15.30 -10.14 -13.41
C ALA A 64 15.02 -8.96 -14.34
N ASP A 65 13.88 -8.96 -15.04
CA ASP A 65 13.43 -7.80 -15.82
C ASP A 65 12.78 -6.74 -14.91
N VAL A 66 12.16 -7.19 -13.83
CA VAL A 66 11.51 -6.33 -12.82
C VAL A 66 11.98 -6.70 -11.44
N VAL A 67 12.37 -5.71 -10.64
CA VAL A 67 12.81 -5.89 -9.26
C VAL A 67 11.88 -5.12 -8.33
N VAL A 68 11.08 -5.83 -7.53
CA VAL A 68 10.25 -5.25 -6.49
C VAL A 68 10.98 -5.30 -5.15
N ILE A 69 11.29 -4.15 -4.59
CA ILE A 69 11.93 -4.01 -3.27
C ILE A 69 10.84 -3.83 -2.21
N ALA A 70 10.62 -4.86 -1.38
CA ALA A 70 9.59 -4.89 -0.34
C ALA A 70 10.17 -5.09 1.08
N VAL A 71 11.40 -4.65 1.31
CA VAL A 71 12.04 -4.67 2.63
C VAL A 71 11.58 -3.50 3.49
N LYS A 72 11.78 -3.62 4.80
CA LYS A 72 11.56 -2.50 5.72
C LYS A 72 12.59 -1.38 5.45
N PRO A 73 12.22 -0.08 5.61
CA PRO A 73 13.11 1.05 5.32
C PRO A 73 14.50 0.95 5.96
N GLN A 74 14.56 0.52 7.23
CA GLN A 74 15.81 0.38 7.98
C GLN A 74 16.79 -0.65 7.40
N ASN A 75 16.32 -1.58 6.58
CA ASN A 75 17.17 -2.60 5.95
C ASN A 75 17.56 -2.25 4.50
N LEU A 76 17.00 -1.15 3.98
CA LEU A 76 17.14 -0.85 2.55
C LEU A 76 18.57 -0.48 2.16
N ARG A 77 19.27 0.31 2.97
CA ARG A 77 20.66 0.71 2.66
C ARG A 77 21.60 -0.50 2.56
N GLU A 78 21.46 -1.45 3.47
CA GLU A 78 22.23 -2.70 3.46
C GLU A 78 21.88 -3.52 2.20
N LEU A 79 20.62 -3.67 1.89
CA LEU A 79 20.17 -4.36 0.69
C LEU A 79 20.69 -3.69 -0.58
N LEU A 80 20.60 -2.37 -0.70
CA LEU A 80 21.08 -1.64 -1.88
C LEU A 80 22.60 -1.78 -2.06
N ALA A 81 23.38 -1.87 -0.99
CA ALA A 81 24.82 -2.16 -1.08
C ALA A 81 25.10 -3.56 -1.67
N GLU A 82 24.21 -4.52 -1.40
CA GLU A 82 24.30 -5.89 -1.92
C GLU A 82 23.84 -5.99 -3.39
N ILE A 83 22.60 -5.49 -3.68
CA ILE A 83 21.97 -5.70 -4.99
C ILE A 83 22.29 -4.60 -6.00
N GLY A 84 22.58 -3.37 -5.57
CA GLY A 84 22.81 -2.23 -6.45
C GLY A 84 23.84 -2.50 -7.55
N PRO A 85 25.02 -3.06 -7.25
CA PRO A 85 26.02 -3.41 -8.26
C PRO A 85 25.61 -4.53 -9.24
N LYS A 86 24.51 -5.20 -8.97
CA LYS A 86 23.97 -6.29 -9.81
C LYS A 86 22.85 -5.83 -10.74
N LEU A 87 22.28 -4.66 -10.46
CA LEU A 87 21.25 -4.06 -11.30
C LEU A 87 21.89 -3.50 -12.57
N HIS A 88 21.10 -3.43 -13.64
CA HIS A 88 21.56 -2.94 -14.94
C HIS A 88 20.44 -2.21 -15.71
N PRO A 89 20.79 -1.32 -16.65
CA PRO A 89 19.83 -0.70 -17.54
C PRO A 89 18.99 -1.73 -18.30
N GLY A 90 17.68 -1.50 -18.36
CA GLY A 90 16.69 -2.43 -18.93
C GLY A 90 15.86 -3.16 -17.88
N GLN A 91 16.29 -3.15 -16.61
CA GLN A 91 15.46 -3.57 -15.47
C GLN A 91 14.63 -2.38 -14.96
N THR A 92 13.42 -2.63 -14.48
CA THR A 92 12.63 -1.63 -13.74
C THR A 92 12.65 -1.97 -12.24
N VAL A 93 13.09 -1.02 -11.42
CA VAL A 93 13.09 -1.15 -9.95
C VAL A 93 11.84 -0.48 -9.39
N ILE A 94 11.02 -1.23 -8.67
CA ILE A 94 9.81 -0.76 -8.00
C ILE A 94 10.01 -0.90 -6.49
N SER A 95 10.02 0.21 -5.76
CA SER A 95 10.21 0.18 -4.30
C SER A 95 8.91 0.48 -3.56
N VAL A 96 8.45 -0.47 -2.75
CA VAL A 96 7.32 -0.29 -1.82
C VAL A 96 7.79 0.01 -0.38
N ALA A 97 9.06 0.36 -0.19
CA ALA A 97 9.62 0.74 1.10
C ALA A 97 9.11 2.12 1.52
N ALA A 98 8.39 2.19 2.63
CA ALA A 98 7.78 3.43 3.12
C ALA A 98 8.83 4.49 3.50
N GLY A 99 8.57 5.77 3.14
CA GLY A 99 9.42 6.90 3.55
C GLY A 99 10.77 7.00 2.84
N VAL A 100 11.07 6.13 1.87
CA VAL A 100 12.35 6.16 1.13
C VAL A 100 12.18 6.87 -0.21
N ARG A 101 12.99 7.88 -0.46
CA ARG A 101 12.97 8.64 -1.71
C ARG A 101 13.65 7.89 -2.86
N THR A 102 13.22 8.18 -4.08
CA THR A 102 13.79 7.61 -5.31
C THR A 102 15.29 7.89 -5.42
N THR A 103 15.74 9.09 -5.02
CA THR A 103 17.16 9.49 -5.06
C THR A 103 18.05 8.55 -4.26
N LEU A 104 17.62 8.09 -3.07
CA LEU A 104 18.42 7.15 -2.27
C LEU A 104 18.65 5.81 -2.99
N ILE A 105 17.68 5.36 -3.77
CA ILE A 105 17.80 4.11 -4.54
C ILE A 105 18.64 4.37 -5.79
N GLN A 106 18.38 5.46 -6.49
CA GLN A 106 19.12 5.86 -7.69
C GLN A 106 20.63 6.05 -7.42
N ASP A 107 21.01 6.68 -6.29
CA ASP A 107 22.39 6.86 -5.89
C ASP A 107 23.15 5.53 -5.62
N ALA A 108 22.41 4.46 -5.34
CA ALA A 108 22.95 3.14 -5.07
C ALA A 108 22.84 2.15 -6.24
N THR A 109 22.30 2.60 -7.38
CA THR A 109 22.11 1.79 -8.59
C THR A 109 22.94 2.37 -9.75
N PRO A 110 23.26 1.57 -10.79
CA PRO A 110 23.89 2.11 -11.99
C PRO A 110 23.05 3.23 -12.59
N GLU A 111 23.74 4.16 -13.28
CA GLU A 111 23.09 5.22 -14.07
C GLU A 111 22.12 4.61 -15.07
N ASP A 112 21.01 5.26 -15.33
CA ASP A 112 19.93 4.82 -16.24
C ASP A 112 19.08 3.64 -15.78
N VAL A 113 19.19 3.14 -14.56
CA VAL A 113 18.22 2.19 -13.99
C VAL A 113 16.95 2.94 -13.58
N PRO A 114 15.78 2.65 -14.21
CA PRO A 114 14.53 3.29 -13.85
C PRO A 114 14.06 2.82 -12.48
N VAL A 115 13.68 3.78 -11.63
CA VAL A 115 13.16 3.56 -10.28
C VAL A 115 11.77 4.15 -10.15
N VAL A 116 10.80 3.35 -9.72
CA VAL A 116 9.45 3.80 -9.37
C VAL A 116 9.24 3.60 -7.87
N ARG A 117 9.01 4.68 -7.15
CA ARG A 117 8.62 4.62 -5.73
C ARG A 117 7.12 4.39 -5.62
N VAL A 118 6.72 3.55 -4.69
CA VAL A 118 5.31 3.22 -4.44
C VAL A 118 4.98 3.44 -2.97
N MET A 119 3.90 4.14 -2.71
CA MET A 119 3.26 4.15 -1.41
C MET A 119 1.96 3.36 -1.49
N SER A 120 1.88 2.23 -0.80
CA SER A 120 0.70 1.37 -0.72
C SER A 120 0.24 1.21 0.73
N ASN A 121 -0.84 0.48 0.97
CA ASN A 121 -1.43 0.34 2.30
C ASN A 121 -1.83 -1.13 2.64
N VAL A 122 -2.20 -1.36 3.90
CA VAL A 122 -2.50 -2.70 4.45
C VAL A 122 -3.60 -3.47 3.69
N PRO A 123 -4.65 -2.86 3.13
CA PRO A 123 -5.65 -3.57 2.33
C PRO A 123 -5.13 -4.33 1.10
N VAL A 124 -3.83 -4.22 0.76
CA VAL A 124 -3.16 -5.10 -0.21
C VAL A 124 -3.39 -6.59 0.06
N GLN A 125 -3.60 -6.97 1.31
CA GLN A 125 -3.82 -8.36 1.72
C GLN A 125 -5.17 -8.94 1.23
N ILE A 126 -6.08 -8.08 0.82
CA ILE A 126 -7.42 -8.42 0.31
C ILE A 126 -7.71 -7.79 -1.05
N ASP A 127 -6.66 -7.38 -1.77
CA ASP A 127 -6.73 -6.77 -3.10
C ASP A 127 -7.51 -5.43 -3.20
N GLU A 128 -7.62 -4.76 -2.10
CA GLU A 128 -8.26 -3.44 -2.00
C GLU A 128 -7.25 -2.36 -1.58
N ALA A 129 -5.98 -2.51 -2.00
CA ALA A 129 -4.95 -1.50 -1.75
C ALA A 129 -5.26 -0.19 -2.47
N MET A 130 -4.80 0.90 -1.90
CA MET A 130 -4.56 2.14 -2.63
C MET A 130 -3.06 2.33 -2.76
N SER A 131 -2.55 2.26 -3.99
CA SER A 131 -1.14 2.45 -4.32
C SER A 131 -0.95 3.74 -5.08
N VAL A 132 0.07 4.50 -4.70
CA VAL A 132 0.45 5.74 -5.40
C VAL A 132 1.88 5.59 -5.88
N LEU A 133 2.08 5.77 -7.18
CA LEU A 133 3.36 5.70 -7.85
C LEU A 133 3.99 7.10 -7.93
N ALA A 134 5.30 7.15 -7.78
CA ALA A 134 6.11 8.33 -8.09
C ALA A 134 7.33 7.89 -8.91
N PRO A 135 7.45 8.31 -10.18
CA PRO A 135 8.60 8.00 -11.00
C PRO A 135 9.85 8.74 -10.52
N GLY A 136 10.98 8.05 -10.53
CA GLY A 136 12.31 8.66 -10.41
C GLY A 136 12.78 9.25 -11.75
N THR A 137 14.01 9.78 -11.77
CA THR A 137 14.55 10.56 -12.90
C THR A 137 14.60 9.78 -14.22
N HIS A 138 14.89 8.48 -14.16
CA HIS A 138 15.06 7.64 -15.36
C HIS A 138 13.85 6.74 -15.66
N ALA A 139 12.77 6.84 -14.86
CA ALA A 139 11.54 6.08 -15.08
C ALA A 139 10.69 6.76 -16.16
N GLY A 140 10.45 6.05 -17.28
CA GLY A 140 9.58 6.49 -18.35
C GLY A 140 8.17 5.89 -18.27
N ASP A 141 7.35 6.22 -19.28
CA ASP A 141 5.94 5.76 -19.34
C ASP A 141 5.82 4.23 -19.23
N ARG A 142 6.71 3.49 -19.88
CA ARG A 142 6.75 2.01 -19.82
C ARG A 142 6.94 1.50 -18.39
N ASP A 143 7.79 2.15 -17.61
CA ASP A 143 8.08 1.73 -16.23
C ASP A 143 6.90 2.02 -15.30
N ILE A 144 6.20 3.13 -15.57
CA ILE A 144 4.98 3.53 -14.86
C ILE A 144 3.86 2.53 -15.19
N GLU A 145 3.61 2.25 -16.48
CA GLU A 145 2.61 1.26 -16.92
C GLU A 145 2.87 -0.12 -16.30
N LEU A 146 4.12 -0.55 -16.27
CA LEU A 146 4.53 -1.81 -15.65
C LEU A 146 4.24 -1.83 -14.14
N ALA A 147 4.54 -0.75 -13.44
CA ALA A 147 4.23 -0.61 -12.02
C ALA A 147 2.71 -0.54 -11.78
N GLU A 148 1.94 0.11 -12.66
CA GLU A 148 0.48 0.14 -12.63
C GLU A 148 -0.13 -1.26 -12.80
N GLU A 149 0.37 -2.06 -13.72
CA GLU A 149 -0.07 -3.45 -13.91
C GLU A 149 0.20 -4.29 -12.66
N ILE A 150 1.41 -4.19 -12.09
CA ILE A 150 1.81 -4.96 -10.90
C ILE A 150 0.97 -4.58 -9.68
N LEU A 151 0.85 -3.30 -9.39
CA LEU A 151 0.09 -2.85 -8.21
C LEU A 151 -1.43 -2.92 -8.44
N GLY A 152 -1.88 -2.82 -9.69
CA GLY A 152 -3.27 -2.99 -10.11
C GLY A 152 -3.82 -4.40 -9.85
N ALA A 153 -2.96 -5.41 -9.76
CA ALA A 153 -3.35 -6.78 -9.39
C ALA A 153 -3.88 -6.90 -7.95
N VAL A 154 -3.57 -5.92 -7.09
CA VAL A 154 -3.89 -5.95 -5.65
C VAL A 154 -4.63 -4.69 -5.16
N GLY A 155 -5.16 -3.87 -6.08
CA GLY A 155 -5.94 -2.69 -5.72
C GLY A 155 -5.99 -1.63 -6.80
N ARG A 156 -6.20 -0.38 -6.40
CA ARG A 156 -6.21 0.77 -7.29
C ARG A 156 -4.88 1.49 -7.28
N VAL A 157 -4.52 2.07 -8.42
CA VAL A 157 -3.26 2.78 -8.61
C VAL A 157 -3.54 4.18 -9.15
N ILE A 158 -2.76 5.15 -8.70
CA ILE A 158 -2.64 6.49 -9.29
C ILE A 158 -1.17 6.91 -9.29
N THR A 159 -0.82 7.86 -10.15
CA THR A 159 0.53 8.44 -10.20
C THR A 159 0.49 9.89 -9.72
N LEU A 160 1.38 10.26 -8.80
CA LEU A 160 1.54 11.61 -8.25
C LEU A 160 3.03 11.99 -8.19
N PRO A 161 3.35 13.29 -8.14
CA PRO A 161 4.71 13.76 -7.84
C PRO A 161 5.24 13.21 -6.50
N GLU A 162 6.53 12.89 -6.44
CA GLU A 162 7.14 12.28 -5.24
C GLU A 162 6.94 13.11 -3.96
N GLU A 163 6.94 14.44 -4.08
CA GLU A 163 6.76 15.38 -2.98
C GLU A 163 5.41 15.24 -2.28
N GLN A 164 4.42 14.64 -2.94
CA GLN A 164 3.09 14.41 -2.37
C GLN A 164 2.98 13.09 -1.59
N LEU A 165 3.97 12.19 -1.71
CA LEU A 165 3.87 10.85 -1.10
C LEU A 165 3.83 10.85 0.42
N ASP A 166 4.38 11.87 1.09
CA ASP A 166 4.28 12.00 2.54
C ASP A 166 2.84 12.34 2.98
N ALA A 167 2.15 13.19 2.22
CA ALA A 167 0.72 13.43 2.41
C ALA A 167 -0.13 12.19 2.08
N VAL A 168 0.22 11.45 1.01
CA VAL A 168 -0.40 10.15 0.69
C VAL A 168 -0.23 9.17 1.83
N THR A 169 0.95 9.08 2.43
CA THR A 169 1.23 8.23 3.58
C THR A 169 0.31 8.56 4.75
N ALA A 170 0.14 9.85 5.04
CA ALA A 170 -0.74 10.31 6.11
C ALA A 170 -2.23 10.03 5.85
N ILE A 171 -2.69 10.13 4.59
CA ILE A 171 -4.10 9.92 4.22
C ILE A 171 -4.42 8.44 4.00
N SER A 172 -3.66 7.77 3.15
CA SER A 172 -3.95 6.42 2.65
C SER A 172 -3.15 5.35 3.39
N GLY A 173 -1.88 5.58 3.69
CA GLY A 173 -1.04 4.65 4.44
C GLY A 173 -1.52 4.45 5.86
N SER A 174 -1.76 5.54 6.58
CA SER A 174 -2.26 5.55 7.96
C SER A 174 -3.79 5.47 8.03
N GLY A 175 -4.49 5.79 6.95
CA GLY A 175 -5.95 5.85 6.87
C GLY A 175 -6.70 4.65 7.44
N PRO A 176 -6.29 3.41 7.17
CA PRO A 176 -6.94 2.23 7.75
C PRO A 176 -7.01 2.27 9.28
N ALA A 177 -5.98 2.78 9.96
CA ALA A 177 -5.98 2.90 11.43
C ALA A 177 -7.04 3.88 11.94
N TYR A 178 -7.29 4.98 11.22
CA TYR A 178 -8.34 5.94 11.57
C TYR A 178 -9.73 5.33 11.43
N LEU A 179 -9.93 4.55 10.37
CA LEU A 179 -11.19 3.85 10.12
C LEU A 179 -11.43 2.73 11.14
N PHE A 180 -10.38 2.01 11.57
CA PHE A 180 -10.51 1.00 12.62
C PHE A 180 -10.84 1.65 13.97
N LEU A 181 -10.25 2.79 14.32
CA LEU A 181 -10.61 3.54 15.53
C LEU A 181 -12.08 3.99 15.50
N LEU A 182 -12.56 4.49 14.35
CA LEU A 182 -13.97 4.84 14.17
C LEU A 182 -14.88 3.61 14.32
N ALA A 183 -14.49 2.49 13.72
CA ALA A 183 -15.25 1.24 13.83
C ALA A 183 -15.35 0.77 15.28
N GLU A 184 -14.23 0.80 16.02
CA GLU A 184 -14.19 0.44 17.45
C GLU A 184 -15.18 1.29 18.27
N ALA A 185 -15.17 2.62 18.08
CA ALA A 185 -16.09 3.51 18.78
C ALA A 185 -17.57 3.24 18.46
N LEU A 186 -17.88 2.93 17.20
CA LEU A 186 -19.25 2.59 16.78
C LEU A 186 -19.71 1.22 17.33
N ILE A 187 -18.82 0.24 17.39
CA ILE A 187 -19.08 -1.08 17.97
C ILE A 187 -19.36 -0.93 19.47
N ASP A 188 -18.53 -0.17 20.20
CA ASP A 188 -18.71 0.07 21.61
C ASP A 188 -20.03 0.81 21.93
N ALA A 189 -20.42 1.76 21.07
CA ALA A 189 -21.72 2.40 21.16
C ALA A 189 -22.87 1.38 20.95
N GLY A 190 -22.74 0.44 20.01
CA GLY A 190 -23.71 -0.64 19.81
C GLY A 190 -23.87 -1.49 21.08
N ILE A 191 -22.76 -1.86 21.71
CA ILE A 191 -22.74 -2.62 22.95
C ILE A 191 -23.41 -1.84 24.09
N LEU A 192 -23.16 -0.53 24.20
CA LEU A 192 -23.79 0.34 25.20
C LEU A 192 -25.32 0.33 25.09
N PHE A 193 -25.87 0.14 23.88
CA PHE A 193 -27.29 0.04 23.60
C PHE A 193 -27.83 -1.41 23.63
N GLY A 194 -27.05 -2.38 24.08
CA GLY A 194 -27.48 -3.76 24.29
C GLY A 194 -27.38 -4.66 23.07
N ILE A 195 -26.70 -4.24 22.00
CA ILE A 195 -26.38 -5.09 20.84
C ILE A 195 -25.19 -5.98 21.22
N SER A 196 -25.20 -7.24 20.80
CA SER A 196 -24.04 -8.11 21.01
C SER A 196 -22.80 -7.58 20.29
N ARG A 197 -21.59 -7.89 20.78
CA ARG A 197 -20.35 -7.48 20.13
C ARG A 197 -20.26 -7.98 18.68
N ASP A 198 -20.64 -9.22 18.45
CA ASP A 198 -20.59 -9.84 17.12
C ASP A 198 -21.56 -9.14 16.15
N ASP A 199 -22.81 -8.93 16.56
CA ASP A 199 -23.80 -8.21 15.74
C ASP A 199 -23.38 -6.76 15.50
N ALA A 200 -22.86 -6.06 16.51
CA ALA A 200 -22.37 -4.69 16.37
C ALA A 200 -21.18 -4.61 15.40
N THR A 201 -20.29 -5.60 15.45
CA THR A 201 -19.16 -5.70 14.51
C THR A 201 -19.64 -5.89 13.09
N ASP A 202 -20.56 -6.79 12.83
CA ASP A 202 -21.13 -7.05 11.50
C ASP A 202 -21.87 -5.82 10.94
N LEU A 203 -22.68 -5.16 11.78
CA LEU A 203 -23.39 -3.93 11.41
C LEU A 203 -22.43 -2.82 10.98
N VAL A 204 -21.40 -2.57 11.77
CA VAL A 204 -20.41 -1.51 11.50
C VAL A 204 -19.58 -1.85 10.28
N ALA A 205 -19.04 -3.07 10.20
CA ALA A 205 -18.20 -3.48 9.08
C ALA A 205 -18.94 -3.40 7.75
N GLN A 206 -20.17 -3.94 7.68
CA GLN A 206 -20.97 -3.88 6.46
C GLN A 206 -21.38 -2.45 6.09
N THR A 207 -21.68 -1.59 7.07
CA THR A 207 -22.00 -0.18 6.83
C THR A 207 -20.80 0.56 6.24
N MET A 208 -19.58 0.33 6.77
CA MET A 208 -18.35 0.94 6.25
C MET A 208 -18.07 0.49 4.81
N VAL A 209 -18.19 -0.80 4.52
CA VAL A 209 -18.04 -1.34 3.14
C VAL A 209 -19.02 -0.69 2.19
N GLY A 210 -20.31 -0.59 2.58
CA GLY A 210 -21.35 0.03 1.77
C GLY A 210 -21.07 1.50 1.49
N ALA A 211 -20.74 2.28 2.52
CA ALA A 211 -20.44 3.71 2.39
C ALA A 211 -19.19 3.95 1.52
N ALA A 212 -18.14 3.16 1.71
CA ALA A 212 -16.91 3.27 0.91
C ALA A 212 -17.16 2.96 -0.57
N ARG A 213 -17.97 1.92 -0.87
CA ARG A 213 -18.37 1.61 -2.25
C ARG A 213 -19.21 2.71 -2.88
N MET A 214 -20.17 3.27 -2.15
CA MET A 214 -20.95 4.41 -2.66
C MET A 214 -20.05 5.60 -2.99
N LEU A 215 -19.10 5.92 -2.13
CA LEU A 215 -18.15 7.01 -2.36
C LEU A 215 -17.25 6.74 -3.59
N ARG A 216 -16.75 5.52 -3.74
CA ARG A 216 -15.84 5.13 -4.82
C ARG A 216 -16.56 5.02 -6.17
N ASP A 217 -17.72 4.38 -6.19
CA ASP A 217 -18.32 3.87 -7.44
C ASP A 217 -19.37 4.84 -8.04
N GLN A 218 -19.95 5.74 -7.21
CA GLN A 218 -20.96 6.68 -7.71
C GLN A 218 -20.39 8.01 -8.20
N GLY A 219 -19.14 8.35 -7.91
CA GLY A 219 -18.50 9.61 -8.31
C GLY A 219 -19.16 10.87 -7.72
N ARG A 220 -20.04 10.71 -6.73
CA ARG A 220 -20.74 11.82 -6.07
C ARG A 220 -19.87 12.47 -5.00
N HIS A 221 -20.07 13.77 -4.80
CA HIS A 221 -19.38 14.49 -3.75
C HIS A 221 -19.76 13.94 -2.35
N PRO A 222 -18.81 13.79 -1.39
CA PRO A 222 -19.10 13.27 -0.05
C PRO A 222 -20.23 13.99 0.69
N VAL A 223 -20.39 15.30 0.49
CA VAL A 223 -21.49 16.11 1.04
C VAL A 223 -22.83 15.61 0.53
N GLU A 224 -22.98 15.37 -0.78
CA GLU A 224 -24.22 14.89 -1.38
C GLU A 224 -24.59 13.48 -0.88
N LEU A 225 -23.59 12.61 -0.72
CA LEU A 225 -23.80 11.28 -0.15
C LEU A 225 -24.28 11.37 1.30
N ARG A 226 -23.68 12.24 2.11
CA ARG A 226 -24.10 12.48 3.48
C ARG A 226 -25.54 13.04 3.53
N GLU A 227 -25.85 14.01 2.68
CA GLU A 227 -27.21 14.60 2.60
C GLU A 227 -28.26 13.59 2.18
N SER A 228 -27.92 12.64 1.29
CA SER A 228 -28.87 11.61 0.84
C SER A 228 -29.35 10.67 1.94
N VAL A 229 -28.61 10.57 3.06
CA VAL A 229 -28.98 9.78 4.24
C VAL A 229 -29.35 10.64 5.44
N THR A 230 -29.53 11.97 5.24
CA THR A 230 -29.78 12.94 6.32
C THR A 230 -31.12 13.64 6.09
N SER A 231 -32.19 13.07 6.63
CA SER A 231 -33.52 13.68 6.54
C SER A 231 -33.68 14.85 7.53
N PRO A 232 -34.45 15.92 7.19
CA PRO A 232 -34.72 17.02 8.09
C PRO A 232 -35.38 16.55 9.40
N GLY A 233 -34.80 16.94 10.55
CA GLY A 233 -35.31 16.56 11.87
C GLY A 233 -35.16 15.07 12.22
N GLY A 234 -34.48 14.28 11.37
CA GLY A 234 -34.30 12.84 11.58
C GLY A 234 -33.16 12.46 12.52
N VAL A 235 -32.96 11.16 12.68
CA VAL A 235 -31.92 10.58 13.56
C VAL A 235 -30.53 10.98 13.12
N THR A 236 -30.25 10.91 11.81
CA THR A 236 -28.93 11.18 11.23
C THR A 236 -28.49 12.61 11.46
N ILE A 237 -29.36 13.62 11.23
CA ILE A 237 -28.96 15.01 11.41
C ILE A 237 -28.67 15.32 12.89
N SER A 238 -29.38 14.67 13.83
CA SER A 238 -29.12 14.84 15.27
C SER A 238 -27.75 14.29 15.64
N ALA A 239 -27.33 13.14 15.09
CA ALA A 239 -26.01 12.57 15.29
C ALA A 239 -24.91 13.44 14.64
N ILE A 240 -25.11 13.89 13.40
CA ILE A 240 -24.15 14.77 12.71
C ILE A 240 -23.91 16.06 13.49
N ARG A 241 -24.97 16.65 14.09
CA ARG A 241 -24.83 17.83 14.92
C ARG A 241 -23.85 17.60 16.07
N VAL A 242 -23.97 16.50 16.80
CA VAL A 242 -23.04 16.16 17.90
C VAL A 242 -21.61 16.01 17.37
N LEU A 243 -21.39 15.32 16.25
CA LEU A 243 -20.06 15.15 15.68
C LEU A 243 -19.42 16.48 15.24
N GLU A 244 -20.22 17.44 14.76
CA GLU A 244 -19.73 18.78 14.41
C GLU A 244 -19.46 19.63 15.67
N GLU A 245 -20.30 19.56 16.71
CA GLU A 245 -20.08 20.19 18.02
C GLU A 245 -18.78 19.70 18.67
N GLU A 246 -18.50 18.38 18.58
CA GLU A 246 -17.26 17.75 19.07
C GLU A 246 -16.05 17.93 18.11
N ARG A 247 -16.20 18.70 17.04
CA ARG A 247 -15.13 19.07 16.11
C ARG A 247 -14.42 17.89 15.46
N VAL A 248 -15.13 16.78 15.19
CA VAL A 248 -14.55 15.57 14.63
C VAL A 248 -13.83 15.84 13.31
N ARG A 249 -14.34 16.76 12.47
CA ARG A 249 -13.68 17.17 11.21
C ARG A 249 -12.30 17.77 11.47
N ALA A 250 -12.16 18.68 12.43
CA ALA A 250 -10.87 19.27 12.78
C ALA A 250 -9.91 18.25 13.38
N ALA A 251 -10.42 17.27 14.15
CA ALA A 251 -9.61 16.19 14.71
C ALA A 251 -8.99 15.31 13.59
N PHE A 252 -9.76 14.94 12.55
CA PHE A 252 -9.22 14.21 11.41
C PHE A 252 -8.16 15.00 10.64
N ILE A 253 -8.39 16.31 10.40
CA ILE A 253 -7.41 17.16 9.72
C ILE A 253 -6.11 17.21 10.53
N GLY A 254 -6.20 17.48 11.85
CA GLY A 254 -5.04 17.54 12.73
C GLY A 254 -4.29 16.19 12.84
N ALA A 255 -5.02 15.07 12.81
CA ALA A 255 -4.40 13.75 12.81
C ALA A 255 -3.57 13.50 11.54
N VAL A 256 -4.10 13.89 10.37
CA VAL A 256 -3.38 13.78 9.09
C VAL A 256 -2.17 14.70 9.06
N GLU A 257 -2.28 15.94 9.55
CA GLU A 257 -1.16 16.87 9.68
C GLU A 257 -0.04 16.31 10.56
N ALA A 258 -0.38 15.76 11.74
CA ALA A 258 0.58 15.15 12.64
C ALA A 258 1.28 13.93 11.99
N ALA A 259 0.54 13.09 11.27
CA ALA A 259 1.10 11.94 10.57
C ALA A 259 2.05 12.37 9.43
N LYS A 260 1.69 13.43 8.67
CA LYS A 260 2.54 13.98 7.61
C LYS A 260 3.85 14.51 8.18
N VAL A 261 3.81 15.35 9.22
CA VAL A 261 5.00 15.90 9.89
C VAL A 261 5.91 14.77 10.37
N ARG A 262 5.35 13.74 10.99
CA ARG A 262 6.14 12.59 11.45
C ARG A 262 6.77 11.81 10.30
N GLY A 263 6.07 11.69 9.16
CA GLY A 263 6.62 11.08 7.94
C GLY A 263 7.85 11.83 7.41
N GLU A 264 7.76 13.17 7.36
CA GLU A 264 8.87 14.05 6.93
C GLU A 264 10.09 13.94 7.86
N GLU A 265 9.89 13.90 9.19
CA GLU A 265 10.96 13.68 10.16
C GLU A 265 11.68 12.34 9.93
N LEU A 266 10.92 11.26 9.71
CA LEU A 266 11.49 9.93 9.48
C LEU A 266 12.25 9.82 8.14
N ALA A 267 11.85 10.59 7.14
CA ALA A 267 12.52 10.64 5.85
C ALA A 267 13.82 11.48 5.88
N SER A 268 13.97 12.36 6.87
CA SER A 268 15.13 13.27 7.02
C SER A 268 16.27 12.69 7.87
N GLY A 269 16.03 11.65 8.64
CA GLY A 269 17.00 10.98 9.52
C GLY A 269 17.49 9.65 8.96
#